data_c6446e2dff90058349a459065a8ba6f3
#
_entry.id   c6446e2dff90058349a459065a8ba6f3
#
_cell.length_a   1.000
_cell.length_b   1.000
_cell.length_c   1.000
_cell.angle_alpha   90.00
_cell.angle_beta   90.00
_cell.angle_gamma   90.00
#
_symmetry.space_group_name_H-M   'P 1'
#
loop_
_entity.id
_entity.type
_entity.pdbx_description
1 polymer ?
#
loop_
_entity_poly.entity_id
_entity_poly.type
_entity_poly.pdbx_seq_one_letter_code
_entity_poly.pdbx_strand_id
1 'polypeptide(L)'
;WGFTFKSNCQDVEVRNLTFSKYPEDACAAEDSKYFWLHNCVFNIGENKYDVTEEQDKGEGDGATDMNGNSNVTIAYCRYNQTHKTSLNGGSDSVKSYNYTYHHNFFNGCKSRLPLTRQVNLHMYNNYYLNCGTCIDARASALVLSENQYFEGSSNCYKVTASSSEGNPAIKAVGDILTSSKYTK
;
A
#
# COMPACT_ATOMS: atom_id res chain seq x y z
N TRP A 1 -16.06 8.29 7.32
CA TRP A 1 -15.87 6.86 7.63
C TRP A 1 -15.45 6.14 6.38
N GLY A 2 -14.56 5.15 6.55
CA GLY A 2 -14.15 4.27 5.48
C GLY A 2 -15.04 3.02 5.36
N PHE A 3 -14.66 2.11 4.46
CA PHE A 3 -15.25 0.78 4.33
C PHE A 3 -14.32 -0.25 4.94
N THR A 4 -14.87 -1.17 5.72
CA THR A 4 -14.15 -2.35 6.20
C THR A 4 -14.91 -3.61 5.78
N PHE A 5 -14.29 -4.41 4.93
CA PHE A 5 -14.81 -5.71 4.50
C PHE A 5 -14.20 -6.78 5.40
N LYS A 6 -15.03 -7.43 6.20
CA LYS A 6 -14.56 -8.43 7.18
C LYS A 6 -14.95 -9.84 6.78
N SER A 7 -14.12 -10.75 7.18
CA SER A 7 -14.17 -12.22 7.07
C SER A 7 -15.12 -12.82 6.05
N ASN A 8 -14.56 -13.53 5.08
CA ASN A 8 -15.29 -14.26 4.05
C ASN A 8 -16.03 -13.43 2.99
N CYS A 9 -15.73 -12.15 2.84
CA CYS A 9 -16.18 -11.42 1.66
C CYS A 9 -15.50 -12.00 0.40
N GLN A 10 -16.28 -12.18 -0.66
CA GLN A 10 -15.77 -12.69 -1.94
C GLN A 10 -16.33 -11.87 -3.09
N ASP A 11 -15.57 -11.84 -4.19
CA ASP A 11 -15.97 -11.18 -5.43
C ASP A 11 -16.39 -9.71 -5.22
N VAL A 12 -15.54 -8.99 -4.47
CA VAL A 12 -15.78 -7.59 -4.09
C VAL A 12 -15.16 -6.67 -5.13
N GLU A 13 -15.96 -5.78 -5.68
CA GLU A 13 -15.51 -4.67 -6.52
C GLU A 13 -15.80 -3.33 -5.83
N VAL A 14 -14.75 -2.51 -5.65
CA VAL A 14 -14.87 -1.14 -5.14
C VAL A 14 -14.31 -0.19 -6.18
N ARG A 15 -15.15 0.71 -6.71
CA ARG A 15 -14.73 1.59 -7.80
C ARG A 15 -15.38 2.97 -7.79
N ASN A 16 -14.72 3.91 -8.46
CA ASN A 16 -15.23 5.26 -8.74
C ASN A 16 -15.63 6.04 -7.48
N LEU A 17 -14.93 5.81 -6.38
CA LEU A 17 -15.16 6.48 -5.10
C LEU A 17 -14.03 7.44 -4.77
N THR A 18 -14.36 8.49 -4.02
CA THR A 18 -13.39 9.40 -3.42
C THR A 18 -13.48 9.31 -1.91
N PHE A 19 -12.35 8.99 -1.27
CA PHE A 19 -12.19 8.95 0.18
C PHE A 19 -11.42 10.18 0.64
N SER A 20 -11.94 10.88 1.63
CA SER A 20 -11.29 12.06 2.20
C SER A 20 -11.63 12.18 3.67
N LYS A 21 -10.67 12.66 4.47
CA LYS A 21 -10.86 12.93 5.91
C LYS A 21 -11.39 11.72 6.69
N TYR A 22 -10.96 10.53 6.32
CA TYR A 22 -11.25 9.31 7.07
C TYR A 22 -10.39 9.28 8.35
N PRO A 23 -10.99 8.96 9.51
CA PRO A 23 -10.23 8.96 10.79
C PRO A 23 -9.39 7.71 10.99
N GLU A 24 -9.82 6.59 10.42
CA GLU A 24 -9.15 5.29 10.46
C GLU A 24 -8.80 4.88 9.02
N ASP A 25 -8.96 3.63 8.63
CA ASP A 25 -8.73 3.19 7.26
C ASP A 25 -9.83 3.68 6.30
N ALA A 26 -9.44 4.12 5.10
CA ALA A 26 -10.42 4.51 4.09
C ALA A 26 -11.08 3.28 3.44
N CYS A 27 -10.28 2.26 3.10
CA CYS A 27 -10.78 1.00 2.55
C CYS A 27 -9.94 -0.15 3.07
N ALA A 28 -10.48 -0.96 3.95
CA ALA A 28 -9.81 -2.12 4.52
C ALA A 28 -10.53 -3.43 4.16
N ALA A 29 -9.78 -4.51 3.97
CA ALA A 29 -10.32 -5.85 3.78
C ALA A 29 -9.52 -6.88 4.59
N GLU A 30 -10.23 -7.74 5.31
CA GLU A 30 -9.67 -8.80 6.14
C GLU A 30 -10.23 -10.15 5.70
N ASP A 31 -9.35 -11.14 5.50
CA ASP A 31 -9.69 -12.53 5.16
C ASP A 31 -10.68 -12.67 3.98
N SER A 32 -10.54 -11.80 2.99
CA SER A 32 -11.40 -11.73 1.80
C SER A 32 -10.72 -12.35 0.58
N LYS A 33 -11.51 -12.68 -0.46
CA LYS A 33 -10.99 -13.27 -1.70
C LYS A 33 -11.56 -12.54 -2.91
N TYR A 34 -10.73 -12.44 -3.97
CA TYR A 34 -11.13 -11.81 -5.23
C TYR A 34 -11.60 -10.37 -5.01
N PHE A 35 -10.69 -9.55 -4.50
CA PHE A 35 -10.96 -8.14 -4.19
C PHE A 35 -10.36 -7.25 -5.27
N TRP A 36 -11.19 -6.44 -5.90
CA TRP A 36 -10.77 -5.49 -6.92
C TRP A 36 -11.12 -4.07 -6.52
N LEU A 37 -10.10 -3.27 -6.23
CA LEU A 37 -10.21 -1.86 -5.92
C LEU A 37 -9.63 -1.06 -7.08
N HIS A 38 -10.46 -0.23 -7.74
CA HIS A 38 -9.97 0.51 -8.89
C HIS A 38 -10.67 1.84 -9.14
N ASN A 39 -9.99 2.72 -9.89
CA ASN A 39 -10.52 4.03 -10.25
C ASN A 39 -11.03 4.85 -9.04
N CYS A 40 -10.36 4.70 -7.89
CA CYS A 40 -10.68 5.41 -6.66
C CYS A 40 -9.65 6.51 -6.37
N VAL A 41 -10.08 7.52 -5.63
CA VAL A 41 -9.21 8.61 -5.15
C VAL A 41 -9.15 8.57 -3.64
N PHE A 42 -7.95 8.56 -3.10
CA PHE A 42 -7.67 8.61 -1.67
C PHE A 42 -6.94 9.91 -1.35
N ASN A 43 -7.59 10.83 -0.69
CA ASN A 43 -6.98 12.04 -0.17
C ASN A 43 -6.51 11.82 1.27
N ILE A 44 -5.83 12.79 1.85
CA ILE A 44 -5.37 12.72 3.23
C ILE A 44 -6.53 12.42 4.20
N GLY A 45 -6.28 11.55 5.15
CA GLY A 45 -7.19 11.27 6.27
C GLY A 45 -7.15 12.39 7.31
N GLU A 46 -8.10 12.39 8.23
CA GLU A 46 -8.15 13.35 9.33
C GLU A 46 -8.77 12.71 10.57
N ASN A 47 -7.97 12.44 11.60
CA ASN A 47 -8.47 11.99 12.89
C ASN A 47 -8.43 13.12 13.91
N LYS A 48 -9.58 13.68 14.21
CA LYS A 48 -9.73 14.81 15.16
C LYS A 48 -9.68 14.38 16.63
N TYR A 49 -9.79 13.11 16.90
CA TYR A 49 -9.94 12.59 18.27
C TYR A 49 -8.67 11.98 18.83
N ASP A 50 -7.72 11.63 17.97
CA ASP A 50 -6.45 11.04 18.39
C ASP A 50 -5.32 12.06 18.29
N VAL A 51 -5.27 12.93 19.30
CA VAL A 51 -4.26 14.00 19.37
C VAL A 51 -3.09 13.67 20.31
N THR A 52 -3.05 12.47 20.90
CA THR A 52 -2.21 12.30 22.11
C THR A 52 -0.97 11.43 21.94
N GLU A 53 -0.90 10.46 21.03
CA GLU A 53 0.22 9.53 21.09
C GLU A 53 0.99 9.27 19.79
N GLU A 54 0.39 9.45 18.62
CA GLU A 54 1.10 9.26 17.36
C GLU A 54 0.67 10.31 16.33
N GLN A 55 1.53 11.27 16.05
CA GLN A 55 1.28 12.29 15.00
C GLN A 55 0.87 11.68 13.65
N ASP A 56 1.21 10.42 13.41
CA ASP A 56 0.89 9.71 12.20
C ASP A 56 -0.58 9.26 12.12
N LYS A 57 -1.29 9.17 13.23
CA LYS A 57 -2.74 8.89 13.26
C LYS A 57 -3.61 10.13 13.06
N GLY A 58 -3.11 11.31 13.33
CA GLY A 58 -3.82 12.56 13.06
C GLY A 58 -4.20 12.77 11.61
N GLU A 59 -3.49 12.11 10.68
CA GLU A 59 -3.75 12.13 9.22
C GLU A 59 -4.54 10.89 8.74
N GLY A 60 -5.27 10.20 9.60
CA GLY A 60 -5.93 8.91 9.37
C GLY A 60 -4.96 7.74 9.56
N ASP A 61 -5.47 6.50 9.65
CA ASP A 61 -4.56 5.35 9.76
C ASP A 61 -4.07 4.91 8.37
N GLY A 62 -4.83 4.17 7.59
CA GLY A 62 -4.44 3.71 6.25
C GLY A 62 -5.37 4.19 5.14
N ALA A 63 -4.87 4.38 3.93
CA ALA A 63 -5.77 4.60 2.80
C ALA A 63 -6.33 3.26 2.28
N THR A 64 -5.48 2.23 2.18
CA THR A 64 -5.92 0.88 1.78
C THR A 64 -5.17 -0.19 2.58
N ASP A 65 -5.88 -0.91 3.43
CA ASP A 65 -5.30 -1.96 4.26
C ASP A 65 -5.89 -3.33 3.92
N MET A 66 -5.04 -4.23 3.43
CA MET A 66 -5.41 -5.55 2.93
C MET A 66 -4.72 -6.63 3.76
N ASN A 67 -5.45 -7.32 4.63
CA ASN A 67 -4.89 -8.28 5.58
C ASN A 67 -5.49 -9.68 5.42
N GLY A 68 -4.65 -10.69 5.24
CA GLY A 68 -5.09 -12.09 5.10
C GLY A 68 -5.87 -12.42 3.82
N ASN A 69 -5.86 -11.52 2.85
CA ASN A 69 -6.64 -11.68 1.63
C ASN A 69 -5.93 -12.53 0.57
N SER A 70 -6.68 -12.95 -0.44
CA SER A 70 -6.13 -13.60 -1.62
C SER A 70 -6.74 -13.07 -2.91
N ASN A 71 -5.92 -12.99 -3.96
CA ASN A 71 -6.31 -12.48 -5.28
C ASN A 71 -6.85 -11.04 -5.20
N VAL A 72 -5.98 -10.13 -4.77
CA VAL A 72 -6.29 -8.70 -4.64
C VAL A 72 -5.67 -7.94 -5.81
N THR A 73 -6.46 -7.09 -6.44
CA THR A 73 -5.98 -6.15 -7.45
C THR A 73 -6.33 -4.72 -7.03
N ILE A 74 -5.31 -3.85 -6.99
CA ILE A 74 -5.48 -2.40 -6.78
C ILE A 74 -4.95 -1.68 -8.02
N ALA A 75 -5.85 -1.01 -8.75
CA ALA A 75 -5.51 -0.47 -10.05
C ALA A 75 -6.14 0.89 -10.35
N TYR A 76 -5.44 1.72 -11.12
CA TYR A 76 -5.96 3.03 -11.56
C TYR A 76 -6.43 3.93 -10.41
N CYS A 77 -5.87 3.73 -9.21
CA CYS A 77 -6.16 4.53 -8.04
C CYS A 77 -5.19 5.71 -7.93
N ARG A 78 -5.69 6.78 -7.33
CA ARG A 78 -4.90 7.97 -7.03
C ARG A 78 -4.83 8.20 -5.53
N TYR A 79 -3.61 8.32 -5.01
CA TYR A 79 -3.34 8.61 -3.60
C TYR A 79 -2.69 9.99 -3.49
N ASN A 80 -3.30 10.89 -2.74
CA ASN A 80 -2.84 12.27 -2.58
C ASN A 80 -2.48 12.54 -1.12
N GLN A 81 -1.20 12.78 -0.85
CA GLN A 81 -0.66 13.21 0.44
C GLN A 81 -1.03 12.31 1.64
N THR A 82 -1.33 11.04 1.38
CA THR A 82 -1.64 10.07 2.42
C THR A 82 -0.39 9.74 3.25
N HIS A 83 -0.57 9.50 4.54
CA HIS A 83 0.57 9.22 5.42
C HIS A 83 0.96 7.74 5.40
N LYS A 84 0.13 6.86 5.96
CA LYS A 84 0.26 5.40 5.86
C LYS A 84 -0.63 4.93 4.71
N THR A 85 -0.09 4.84 3.52
CA THR A 85 -0.92 4.77 2.32
C THR A 85 -1.55 3.41 2.08
N SER A 86 -0.76 2.35 2.07
CA SER A 86 -1.28 1.01 1.74
C SER A 86 -0.51 -0.07 2.47
N LEU A 87 -1.23 -0.94 3.16
CA LEU A 87 -0.67 -2.06 3.91
C LEU A 87 -1.17 -3.38 3.32
N ASN A 88 -0.25 -4.28 3.01
CA ASN A 88 -0.53 -5.66 2.65
C ASN A 88 0.02 -6.58 3.74
N GLY A 89 -0.86 -7.22 4.48
CA GLY A 89 -0.50 -8.05 5.62
C GLY A 89 -0.32 -7.23 6.91
N GLY A 90 -1.27 -7.33 7.82
CA GLY A 90 -1.32 -6.58 9.08
C GLY A 90 -0.32 -7.06 10.13
N SER A 91 0.20 -8.30 10.01
CA SER A 91 1.21 -8.85 10.91
C SER A 91 2.20 -9.71 10.15
N ASP A 92 3.32 -10.04 10.81
CA ASP A 92 4.38 -10.87 10.23
C ASP A 92 3.98 -12.36 10.12
N SER A 93 2.89 -12.79 10.75
CA SER A 93 2.42 -14.17 10.75
C SER A 93 1.23 -14.46 9.83
N VAL A 94 0.52 -13.43 9.36
CA VAL A 94 -0.67 -13.61 8.51
C VAL A 94 -0.26 -13.62 7.05
N LYS A 95 -0.48 -14.75 6.38
CA LYS A 95 -0.18 -14.93 4.97
C LYS A 95 -1.30 -14.37 4.09
N SER A 96 -0.90 -13.72 3.03
CA SER A 96 -1.77 -13.23 1.96
C SER A 96 -1.22 -13.72 0.61
N TYR A 97 -2.04 -13.79 -0.43
CA TYR A 97 -1.63 -14.41 -1.68
C TYR A 97 -2.08 -13.62 -2.90
N ASN A 98 -1.19 -13.54 -3.90
CA ASN A 98 -1.50 -13.04 -5.25
C ASN A 98 -2.06 -11.61 -5.27
N TYR A 99 -1.22 -10.66 -4.88
CA TYR A 99 -1.58 -9.25 -4.97
C TYR A 99 -1.00 -8.63 -6.25
N THR A 100 -1.76 -7.74 -6.85
CA THR A 100 -1.34 -6.97 -8.02
C THR A 100 -1.67 -5.50 -7.85
N TYR A 101 -0.67 -4.64 -8.08
CA TYR A 101 -0.82 -3.18 -8.07
C TYR A 101 -0.38 -2.62 -9.41
N HIS A 102 -1.27 -1.99 -10.15
CA HIS A 102 -0.90 -1.42 -11.43
C HIS A 102 -1.60 -0.12 -11.78
N HIS A 103 -0.90 0.72 -12.56
CA HIS A 103 -1.42 1.99 -13.04
C HIS A 103 -1.96 2.91 -11.92
N ASN A 104 -1.38 2.81 -10.73
CA ASN A 104 -1.72 3.69 -9.63
C ASN A 104 -0.81 4.92 -9.64
N PHE A 105 -1.32 6.03 -9.13
CA PHE A 105 -0.59 7.27 -8.97
C PHE A 105 -0.50 7.65 -7.48
N PHE A 106 0.72 7.74 -6.98
CA PHE A 106 1.03 8.18 -5.62
C PHE A 106 1.65 9.57 -5.68
N ASN A 107 0.99 10.56 -5.09
CA ASN A 107 1.40 11.96 -5.15
C ASN A 107 1.63 12.53 -3.74
N GLY A 108 2.87 12.82 -3.41
CA GLY A 108 3.27 13.39 -2.11
C GLY A 108 2.99 12.49 -0.91
N CYS A 109 2.84 11.19 -1.12
CA CYS A 109 2.54 10.23 -0.05
C CYS A 109 3.77 9.96 0.82
N LYS A 110 3.60 9.79 2.14
CA LYS A 110 4.73 9.72 3.07
C LYS A 110 5.36 8.32 3.16
N SER A 111 4.53 7.28 3.28
CA SER A 111 5.05 5.91 3.49
C SER A 111 4.07 4.81 3.09
N ARG A 112 4.57 3.57 3.02
CA ARG A 112 3.77 2.38 2.71
C ARG A 112 3.10 2.45 1.33
N LEU A 113 3.88 2.34 0.25
CA LEU A 113 3.38 2.51 -1.13
C LEU A 113 3.65 1.29 -2.04
N PRO A 114 3.27 0.07 -1.64
CA PRO A 114 2.79 -0.38 -0.33
C PRO A 114 3.89 -0.84 0.65
N LEU A 115 3.53 -1.03 1.93
CA LEU A 115 4.25 -1.89 2.84
C LEU A 115 3.65 -3.29 2.74
N THR A 116 4.49 -4.29 2.54
CA THR A 116 4.06 -5.66 2.23
C THR A 116 4.73 -6.68 3.15
N ARG A 117 3.93 -7.55 3.78
CA ARG A 117 4.37 -8.66 4.63
C ARG A 117 3.72 -9.95 4.18
N GLN A 118 4.49 -11.06 4.11
CA GLN A 118 3.96 -12.40 3.81
C GLN A 118 3.11 -12.49 2.54
N VAL A 119 3.44 -11.70 1.51
CA VAL A 119 2.66 -11.57 0.27
C VAL A 119 3.57 -11.76 -0.94
N ASN A 120 3.06 -12.45 -1.96
CA ASN A 120 3.60 -12.37 -3.31
C ASN A 120 2.90 -11.23 -4.04
N LEU A 121 3.63 -10.17 -4.32
CA LEU A 121 3.12 -8.94 -4.90
C LEU A 121 3.73 -8.69 -6.27
N HIS A 122 2.91 -8.53 -7.28
CA HIS A 122 3.31 -8.03 -8.59
C HIS A 122 2.89 -6.56 -8.74
N MET A 123 3.83 -5.71 -9.08
CA MET A 123 3.59 -4.28 -9.30
C MET A 123 4.07 -3.86 -10.67
N TYR A 124 3.24 -3.15 -11.44
CA TYR A 124 3.69 -2.63 -12.73
C TYR A 124 3.03 -1.31 -13.13
N ASN A 125 3.78 -0.48 -13.84
CA ASN A 125 3.29 0.79 -14.39
C ASN A 125 2.66 1.72 -13.36
N ASN A 126 3.17 1.76 -12.12
CA ASN A 126 2.75 2.75 -11.14
C ASN A 126 3.67 3.99 -11.20
N TYR A 127 3.12 5.14 -10.84
CA TYR A 127 3.84 6.40 -10.80
C TYR A 127 3.90 6.96 -9.36
N TYR A 128 5.10 7.33 -8.94
CA TYR A 128 5.39 7.87 -7.60
C TYR A 128 6.01 9.26 -7.75
N LEU A 129 5.27 10.31 -7.37
CA LEU A 129 5.70 11.71 -7.44
C LEU A 129 5.94 12.27 -6.04
N ASN A 130 7.19 12.70 -5.75
CA ASN A 130 7.58 13.32 -4.48
C ASN A 130 7.18 12.52 -3.24
N CYS A 131 7.34 11.20 -3.31
CA CYS A 131 6.97 10.30 -2.23
C CYS A 131 8.12 10.02 -1.26
N GLY A 132 7.76 9.59 -0.04
CA GLY A 132 8.72 9.19 0.98
C GLY A 132 9.22 7.75 0.78
N THR A 133 8.87 6.83 1.69
CA THR A 133 9.16 5.41 1.54
C THR A 133 8.12 4.73 0.65
N CYS A 134 8.53 4.31 -0.53
CA CYS A 134 7.64 3.70 -1.51
C CYS A 134 7.44 2.20 -1.25
N ILE A 135 8.05 1.32 -2.01
CA ILE A 135 7.87 -0.13 -1.89
C ILE A 135 8.67 -0.65 -0.69
N ASP A 136 7.99 -1.11 0.36
CA ASP A 136 8.61 -1.62 1.60
C ASP A 136 8.25 -3.11 1.77
N ALA A 137 9.24 -4.00 1.59
CA ALA A 137 9.06 -5.44 1.72
C ALA A 137 9.60 -5.92 3.07
N ARG A 138 8.79 -6.67 3.81
CA ARG A 138 9.11 -7.26 5.13
C ARG A 138 8.62 -8.70 5.22
N ALA A 139 9.11 -9.44 6.20
CA ALA A 139 8.56 -10.74 6.62
C ALA A 139 8.20 -11.67 5.43
N SER A 140 9.18 -12.20 4.75
CA SER A 140 9.02 -13.12 3.60
C SER A 140 8.23 -12.59 2.41
N ALA A 141 7.95 -11.29 2.32
CA ALA A 141 7.31 -10.71 1.15
C ALA A 141 8.20 -10.83 -0.09
N LEU A 142 7.62 -11.26 -1.20
CA LEU A 142 8.30 -11.31 -2.50
C LEU A 142 7.62 -10.34 -3.45
N VAL A 143 8.36 -9.32 -3.87
CA VAL A 143 7.84 -8.26 -4.74
C VAL A 143 8.53 -8.30 -6.09
N LEU A 144 7.74 -8.43 -7.15
CA LEU A 144 8.18 -8.16 -8.52
C LEU A 144 7.71 -6.75 -8.90
N SER A 145 8.65 -5.85 -9.15
CA SER A 145 8.40 -4.46 -9.55
C SER A 145 8.82 -4.29 -11.00
N GLU A 146 7.89 -3.91 -11.86
CA GLU A 146 8.15 -3.77 -13.30
C GLU A 146 7.66 -2.43 -13.83
N ASN A 147 8.56 -1.72 -14.52
CA ASN A 147 8.24 -0.46 -15.22
C ASN A 147 7.58 0.60 -14.32
N GLN A 148 8.01 0.70 -13.06
CA GLN A 148 7.59 1.80 -12.19
C GLN A 148 8.27 3.09 -12.62
N TYR A 149 7.62 4.22 -12.39
CA TYR A 149 8.24 5.53 -12.54
C TYR A 149 8.27 6.28 -11.20
N PHE A 150 9.49 6.56 -10.72
CA PHE A 150 9.72 7.32 -9.50
C PHE A 150 10.31 8.68 -9.83
N GLU A 151 9.66 9.75 -9.39
CA GLU A 151 10.09 11.13 -9.58
C GLU A 151 10.15 11.86 -8.24
N GLY A 152 11.33 12.38 -7.88
CA GLY A 152 11.55 13.13 -6.65
C GLY A 152 11.32 12.35 -5.36
N SER A 153 11.23 11.01 -5.43
CA SER A 153 10.92 10.16 -4.28
C SER A 153 12.18 9.85 -3.47
N SER A 154 12.07 9.88 -2.13
CA SER A 154 13.25 9.83 -1.25
C SER A 154 13.75 8.42 -0.92
N ASN A 155 12.88 7.41 -0.98
CA ASN A 155 13.26 6.01 -0.77
C ASN A 155 12.37 5.07 -1.58
N CYS A 156 12.78 4.74 -2.81
CA CYS A 156 11.96 3.96 -3.74
C CYS A 156 11.76 2.51 -3.30
N TYR A 157 12.78 1.90 -2.69
CA TYR A 157 12.74 0.51 -2.24
C TYR A 157 13.30 0.40 -0.84
N LYS A 158 12.61 -0.34 0.01
CA LYS A 158 13.05 -0.70 1.35
C LYS A 158 12.83 -2.18 1.57
N VAL A 159 13.86 -2.86 2.04
CA VAL A 159 13.80 -4.26 2.44
C VAL A 159 14.20 -4.34 3.90
N THR A 160 13.29 -4.83 4.74
CA THR A 160 13.57 -5.00 6.17
C THR A 160 13.54 -6.49 6.51
N ALA A 161 14.72 -7.05 6.72
CA ALA A 161 14.85 -8.43 7.15
C ALA A 161 14.26 -8.61 8.55
N SER A 162 13.51 -9.68 8.75
CA SER A 162 13.06 -10.13 10.07
C SER A 162 13.74 -11.46 10.39
N SER A 163 14.35 -11.57 11.55
CA SER A 163 15.03 -12.79 11.97
C SER A 163 14.08 -13.97 12.21
N SER A 164 12.81 -13.73 12.43
CA SER A 164 11.81 -14.73 12.75
C SER A 164 10.92 -15.16 11.60
N GLU A 165 10.76 -14.31 10.56
CA GLU A 165 9.68 -14.45 9.57
C GLU A 165 10.19 -14.56 8.11
N GLY A 166 11.46 -14.92 7.94
CA GLY A 166 12.09 -15.12 6.64
C GLY A 166 12.58 -13.83 5.97
N ASN A 167 13.18 -13.99 4.79
CA ASN A 167 13.85 -12.91 4.08
C ASN A 167 12.95 -12.36 2.97
N PRO A 168 12.52 -11.10 3.07
CA PRO A 168 11.80 -10.43 1.99
C PRO A 168 12.75 -10.11 0.83
N ALA A 169 12.19 -9.98 -0.37
CA ALA A 169 12.95 -9.58 -1.55
C ALA A 169 12.13 -8.68 -2.49
N ILE A 170 12.82 -7.77 -3.14
CA ILE A 170 12.27 -6.97 -4.24
C ILE A 170 13.12 -7.21 -5.48
N LYS A 171 12.48 -7.62 -6.57
CA LYS A 171 13.10 -7.69 -7.89
C LYS A 171 12.55 -6.55 -8.74
N ALA A 172 13.41 -5.59 -9.10
CA ALA A 172 13.05 -4.47 -9.96
C ALA A 172 13.50 -4.74 -11.41
N VAL A 173 12.60 -4.49 -12.36
CA VAL A 173 12.83 -4.69 -13.80
C VAL A 173 12.25 -3.52 -14.59
N GLY A 174 13.08 -2.78 -15.30
CA GLY A 174 12.62 -1.67 -16.15
C GLY A 174 12.13 -0.44 -15.39
N ASP A 175 12.33 -0.37 -14.08
CA ASP A 175 11.92 0.77 -13.26
C ASP A 175 12.79 2.00 -13.56
N ILE A 176 12.19 3.19 -13.60
CA ILE A 176 12.85 4.47 -13.90
C ILE A 176 12.84 5.34 -12.63
N LEU A 177 14.03 5.83 -12.24
CA LEU A 177 14.21 6.71 -11.09
C LEU A 177 14.74 8.07 -11.57
N THR A 178 13.91 9.11 -11.49
CA THR A 178 14.26 10.49 -11.85
C THR A 178 14.33 11.33 -10.58
N SER A 179 15.52 11.88 -10.27
CA SER A 179 15.76 12.64 -9.02
C SER A 179 15.30 11.89 -7.75
N SER A 180 15.30 10.57 -7.81
CA SER A 180 14.82 9.69 -6.75
C SER A 180 15.96 8.86 -6.18
N LYS A 181 15.81 8.37 -4.94
CA LYS A 181 16.83 7.62 -4.21
C LYS A 181 16.29 6.26 -3.77
N TYR A 182 17.20 5.33 -3.56
CA TYR A 182 16.94 4.11 -2.79
C TYR A 182 18.09 3.89 -1.82
N THR A 183 17.79 3.40 -0.66
CA THR A 183 18.79 3.00 0.33
C THR A 183 18.96 1.49 0.23
N LYS A 184 20.24 1.06 0.00
CA LYS A 184 20.58 -0.36 0.02
C LYS A 184 20.51 -0.92 1.42
#